data_0573a74280f0a37d8f43af057e8e83e0
#
_entry.id   0573a74280f0a37d8f43af057e8e83e0
#
_cell.length_a   1.000
_cell.length_b   1.000
_cell.length_c   1.000
_cell.angle_alpha   90.00
_cell.angle_beta   90.00
_cell.angle_gamma   90.00
#
_symmetry.space_group_name_H-M   'P 1'
#
loop_
_entity.id
_entity.type
_entity.pdbx_description
1 polymer ?
#
loop_
_entity_poly.entity_id
_entity_poly.type
_entity_poly.pdbx_seq_one_letter_code
_entity_poly.pdbx_strand_id
1 'polypeptide(L)'
;LSTAVYAENGELLRLTLASDQQYRLWTPLSEVSPEFVDALLLHEDRHFFWHFGVDPVALVRAVKNMAGGGPHQGGSTVTMQLARLIYHLNTRSVPGKLRQMAAATWLELRYSKREILEAHINLTPYGHNVQGIGAASRIYLDKSAAKLTFAEALALALIPQSPNLRDPDGEEPASLKTARIALAQLWATQHPLSEASLAAAGKTLHFRGLHQLPFEAPHVVAALLEAHGTSSDARHDIHATINLRQQHLLERTLQQYIATQRNLGITNAAAMLVEYRSMRVEALVGSANFFDAAIDGQVNGTTAKRSPGSALKPFIYALAMDQGLIHTQSMLKDAPTAFGAYAPENFDGAFVGPISAHDALIASRNVPAVSLAAKLAQPNLYQFLRNAGISHLASERHYGLALALGGADVTMEELVTLYAMLGNRGVLAPLQYTLPEAHRPPAAADGSNRVLSAEAAFMVQSILKDNPRPDGLPNTQPQVAWKTGTSWAFRDAWTIGLVGPYVLAVWVGNFDGSSNPALVGVQTAAPLFFHIVDGLRASSAGLPDGPDAPP
;
A
#
# COMPACT_ATOMS: atom_id res chain seq x y z
N LEU A 1 -17.62 -4.73 -10.35
CA LEU A 1 -16.88 -5.58 -9.42
C LEU A 1 -16.31 -4.74 -8.29
N SER A 2 -15.94 -5.38 -7.19
CA SER A 2 -15.16 -4.79 -6.10
C SER A 2 -13.69 -4.66 -6.52
N THR A 3 -12.98 -3.71 -5.93
CA THR A 3 -11.52 -3.61 -6.07
C THR A 3 -10.86 -4.12 -4.80
N ALA A 4 -9.93 -5.05 -4.94
CA ALA A 4 -9.11 -5.54 -3.86
C ALA A 4 -7.69 -4.93 -3.96
N VAL A 5 -7.17 -4.41 -2.85
CA VAL A 5 -5.80 -3.92 -2.77
C VAL A 5 -5.02 -4.84 -1.85
N TYR A 6 -3.91 -5.35 -2.34
CA TYR A 6 -3.04 -6.30 -1.64
C TYR A 6 -1.68 -5.68 -1.32
N ALA A 7 -1.07 -6.07 -0.22
CA ALA A 7 0.33 -5.83 0.11
C ALA A 7 1.26 -6.65 -0.78
N GLU A 8 2.57 -6.42 -0.69
CA GLU A 8 3.59 -7.13 -1.48
C GLU A 8 3.57 -8.66 -1.27
N ASN A 9 3.19 -9.12 -0.08
CA ASN A 9 3.10 -10.53 0.29
C ASN A 9 1.74 -11.17 -0.04
N GLY A 10 0.81 -10.41 -0.67
CA GLY A 10 -0.53 -10.85 -1.03
C GLY A 10 -1.56 -10.80 0.09
N GLU A 11 -1.23 -10.25 1.25
CA GLU A 11 -2.21 -9.95 2.30
C GLU A 11 -3.15 -8.82 1.85
N LEU A 12 -4.43 -8.93 2.19
CA LEU A 12 -5.44 -7.95 1.81
C LEU A 12 -5.27 -6.66 2.64
N LEU A 13 -5.10 -5.51 1.96
CA LEU A 13 -5.09 -4.18 2.59
C LEU A 13 -6.51 -3.59 2.67
N ARG A 14 -7.27 -3.78 1.60
CA ARG A 14 -8.63 -3.24 1.47
C ARG A 14 -9.44 -4.02 0.46
N LEU A 15 -10.73 -4.16 0.75
CA LEU A 15 -11.73 -4.58 -0.23
C LEU A 15 -12.82 -3.49 -0.31
N THR A 16 -13.08 -2.99 -1.52
CA THR A 16 -14.12 -1.95 -1.73
C THR A 16 -15.44 -2.59 -2.09
N LEU A 17 -16.54 -1.86 -1.85
CA LEU A 17 -17.84 -2.21 -2.38
C LEU A 17 -17.89 -1.94 -3.89
N ALA A 18 -18.57 -2.79 -4.65
CA ALA A 18 -18.96 -2.51 -6.02
C ALA A 18 -20.04 -1.42 -6.08
N SER A 19 -20.33 -0.89 -7.26
CA SER A 19 -21.33 0.19 -7.45
C SER A 19 -22.74 -0.17 -6.97
N ASP A 20 -23.08 -1.44 -6.91
CA ASP A 20 -24.35 -1.98 -6.41
C ASP A 20 -24.30 -2.37 -4.92
N GLN A 21 -23.33 -1.88 -4.18
CA GLN A 21 -23.13 -2.11 -2.74
C GLN A 21 -22.87 -3.59 -2.38
N GLN A 22 -22.38 -4.40 -3.33
CA GLN A 22 -21.99 -5.78 -3.10
C GLN A 22 -20.47 -5.90 -3.03
N TYR A 23 -19.97 -6.81 -2.18
CA TYR A 23 -18.61 -7.31 -2.27
C TYR A 23 -18.57 -8.44 -3.30
N ARG A 24 -17.90 -8.21 -4.43
CA ARG A 24 -17.81 -9.19 -5.52
C ARG A 24 -16.43 -9.18 -6.17
N LEU A 25 -15.71 -10.26 -6.00
CA LEU A 25 -14.43 -10.53 -6.67
C LEU A 25 -14.65 -11.65 -7.68
N TRP A 26 -14.41 -11.36 -8.96
CA TRP A 26 -14.48 -12.41 -9.99
C TRP A 26 -13.26 -13.33 -9.84
N THR A 27 -13.50 -14.62 -9.69
CA THR A 27 -12.46 -15.63 -9.51
C THR A 27 -12.62 -16.67 -10.62
N PRO A 28 -11.62 -16.81 -11.52
CA PRO A 28 -11.61 -17.86 -12.52
C PRO A 28 -11.73 -19.24 -11.89
N LEU A 29 -12.42 -20.17 -12.57
CA LEU A 29 -12.61 -21.54 -12.05
C LEU A 29 -11.28 -22.25 -11.77
N SER A 30 -10.21 -21.89 -12.51
CA SER A 30 -8.85 -22.41 -12.30
C SER A 30 -8.19 -21.94 -11.00
N GLU A 31 -8.71 -20.88 -10.39
CA GLU A 31 -8.23 -20.31 -9.14
C GLU A 31 -9.12 -20.66 -7.93
N VAL A 32 -9.97 -21.64 -8.09
CA VAL A 32 -10.86 -22.16 -7.03
C VAL A 32 -10.41 -23.56 -6.64
N SER A 33 -10.45 -23.88 -5.33
CA SER A 33 -10.12 -25.21 -4.82
C SER A 33 -11.00 -26.27 -5.52
N PRO A 34 -10.39 -27.35 -6.04
CA PRO A 34 -11.15 -28.47 -6.63
C PRO A 34 -12.14 -29.08 -5.64
N GLU A 35 -11.76 -29.17 -4.36
CA GLU A 35 -12.62 -29.70 -3.30
C GLU A 35 -13.90 -28.86 -3.12
N PHE A 36 -13.82 -27.52 -3.31
CA PHE A 36 -15.01 -26.68 -3.28
C PHE A 36 -15.92 -26.96 -4.47
N VAL A 37 -15.36 -27.06 -5.67
CA VAL A 37 -16.13 -27.32 -6.90
C VAL A 37 -16.85 -28.67 -6.79
N ASP A 38 -16.14 -29.70 -6.38
CA ASP A 38 -16.70 -31.05 -6.24
C ASP A 38 -17.74 -31.09 -5.12
N ALA A 39 -17.52 -30.41 -3.98
CA ALA A 39 -18.48 -30.32 -2.89
C ALA A 39 -19.78 -29.58 -3.32
N LEU A 40 -19.65 -28.48 -4.06
CA LEU A 40 -20.77 -27.76 -4.61
C LEU A 40 -21.60 -28.64 -5.54
N LEU A 41 -20.97 -29.32 -6.48
CA LEU A 41 -21.65 -30.21 -7.43
C LEU A 41 -22.25 -31.44 -6.74
N LEU A 42 -21.56 -32.03 -5.77
CA LEU A 42 -22.07 -33.13 -4.98
C LEU A 42 -23.35 -32.75 -4.21
N HIS A 43 -23.37 -31.52 -3.70
CA HIS A 43 -24.49 -30.98 -2.90
C HIS A 43 -25.67 -30.51 -3.76
N GLU A 44 -25.38 -29.72 -4.82
CA GLU A 44 -26.39 -28.99 -5.58
C GLU A 44 -26.83 -29.69 -6.88
N ASP A 45 -25.86 -30.34 -7.59
CA ASP A 45 -26.12 -30.86 -8.93
C ASP A 45 -25.12 -31.97 -9.32
N ARG A 46 -25.32 -33.16 -8.75
CA ARG A 46 -24.40 -34.30 -8.90
C ARG A 46 -24.16 -34.72 -10.37
N HIS A 47 -25.14 -34.47 -11.25
CA HIS A 47 -25.10 -34.84 -12.67
C HIS A 47 -24.86 -33.63 -13.58
N PHE A 48 -24.32 -32.54 -13.07
CA PHE A 48 -24.15 -31.26 -13.79
C PHE A 48 -23.57 -31.44 -15.19
N PHE A 49 -22.55 -32.25 -15.36
CA PHE A 49 -21.89 -32.47 -16.66
C PHE A 49 -22.68 -33.39 -17.61
N TRP A 50 -23.77 -34.01 -17.18
CA TRP A 50 -24.48 -35.03 -17.94
C TRP A 50 -25.87 -34.59 -18.45
N HIS A 51 -26.44 -33.52 -17.95
CA HIS A 51 -27.69 -32.99 -18.39
C HIS A 51 -27.55 -31.66 -19.14
N PHE A 52 -28.57 -31.27 -19.89
CA PHE A 52 -28.61 -30.06 -20.70
C PHE A 52 -29.47 -28.96 -20.04
N GLY A 53 -28.97 -28.42 -18.93
CA GLY A 53 -29.58 -27.33 -18.16
C GLY A 53 -30.68 -27.76 -17.18
N VAL A 54 -31.37 -28.84 -17.45
CA VAL A 54 -32.41 -29.43 -16.59
C VAL A 54 -32.12 -30.91 -16.41
N ASP A 55 -32.09 -31.39 -15.15
CA ASP A 55 -31.99 -32.82 -14.85
C ASP A 55 -33.38 -33.44 -14.81
N PRO A 56 -33.78 -34.24 -15.82
CA PRO A 56 -35.10 -34.85 -15.86
C PRO A 56 -35.31 -35.89 -14.73
N VAL A 57 -34.25 -36.54 -14.27
CA VAL A 57 -34.33 -37.53 -13.18
C VAL A 57 -34.60 -36.83 -11.85
N ALA A 58 -33.91 -35.73 -11.59
CA ALA A 58 -34.12 -34.89 -10.41
C ALA A 58 -35.53 -34.26 -10.42
N LEU A 59 -36.01 -33.86 -11.59
CA LEU A 59 -37.34 -33.28 -11.73
C LEU A 59 -38.45 -34.32 -11.42
N VAL A 60 -38.35 -35.53 -11.98
CA VAL A 60 -39.31 -36.63 -11.68
C VAL A 60 -39.29 -37.01 -10.20
N ARG A 61 -38.09 -37.07 -9.60
CA ARG A 61 -37.94 -37.36 -8.17
C ARG A 61 -38.56 -36.23 -7.31
N ALA A 62 -38.38 -34.96 -7.65
CA ALA A 62 -38.97 -33.83 -6.94
C ALA A 62 -40.52 -33.87 -7.00
N VAL A 63 -41.09 -34.17 -8.17
CA VAL A 63 -42.57 -34.32 -8.35
C VAL A 63 -43.10 -35.49 -7.53
N LYS A 64 -42.43 -36.64 -7.52
CA LYS A 64 -42.82 -37.81 -6.70
C LYS A 64 -42.79 -37.49 -5.19
N ASN A 65 -41.74 -36.81 -4.71
CA ASN A 65 -41.61 -36.42 -3.31
C ASN A 65 -42.72 -35.40 -2.90
N MET A 66 -43.08 -34.45 -3.77
CA MET A 66 -44.19 -33.54 -3.53
C MET A 66 -45.53 -34.26 -3.43
N ALA A 67 -45.80 -35.25 -4.29
CA ALA A 67 -47.01 -36.02 -4.27
C ALA A 67 -47.11 -37.01 -3.08
N GLY A 68 -45.95 -37.48 -2.58
CA GLY A 68 -45.84 -38.45 -1.49
C GLY A 68 -45.64 -37.90 -0.09
N GLY A 69 -45.63 -36.55 0.11
CA GLY A 69 -45.38 -35.92 1.42
C GLY A 69 -43.98 -36.11 1.96
N GLY A 70 -43.02 -36.47 1.11
CA GLY A 70 -41.63 -36.65 1.47
C GLY A 70 -40.86 -35.31 1.62
N PRO A 71 -39.63 -35.35 2.13
CA PRO A 71 -38.80 -34.13 2.31
C PRO A 71 -38.60 -33.42 0.96
N HIS A 72 -38.71 -32.09 0.98
CA HIS A 72 -38.50 -31.23 -0.20
C HIS A 72 -37.04 -31.32 -0.68
N GLN A 73 -36.72 -32.28 -1.54
CA GLN A 73 -35.48 -32.32 -2.28
C GLN A 73 -35.59 -31.40 -3.51
N GLY A 74 -34.65 -30.43 -3.62
CA GLY A 74 -34.61 -29.46 -4.72
C GLY A 74 -34.36 -30.16 -6.08
N GLY A 75 -35.26 -29.94 -7.05
CA GLY A 75 -35.08 -30.37 -8.44
C GLY A 75 -34.46 -29.27 -9.33
N SER A 76 -33.76 -28.31 -8.77
CA SER A 76 -33.14 -27.21 -9.53
C SER A 76 -31.64 -27.47 -9.72
N THR A 77 -31.18 -27.43 -10.97
CA THR A 77 -29.77 -27.61 -11.36
C THR A 77 -28.97 -26.30 -11.12
N VAL A 78 -27.63 -26.39 -11.15
CA VAL A 78 -26.73 -25.24 -11.11
C VAL A 78 -27.07 -24.26 -12.24
N THR A 79 -27.31 -24.73 -13.47
CA THR A 79 -27.70 -23.88 -14.60
C THR A 79 -29.02 -23.16 -14.37
N MET A 80 -30.00 -23.84 -13.78
CA MET A 80 -31.27 -23.22 -13.41
C MET A 80 -31.13 -22.16 -12.33
N GLN A 81 -30.25 -22.38 -11.37
CA GLN A 81 -29.94 -21.39 -10.33
C GLN A 81 -29.22 -20.17 -10.94
N LEU A 82 -28.26 -20.37 -11.82
CA LEU A 82 -27.60 -19.29 -12.55
C LEU A 82 -28.60 -18.50 -13.39
N ALA A 83 -29.49 -19.16 -14.12
CA ALA A 83 -30.56 -18.51 -14.91
C ALA A 83 -31.45 -17.62 -14.01
N ARG A 84 -31.77 -18.08 -12.80
CA ARG A 84 -32.55 -17.28 -11.83
C ARG A 84 -31.78 -16.03 -11.40
N LEU A 85 -30.47 -16.14 -11.16
CA LEU A 85 -29.62 -15.02 -10.74
C LEU A 85 -29.48 -13.98 -11.85
N ILE A 86 -29.16 -14.40 -13.08
CA ILE A 86 -28.92 -13.49 -14.21
C ILE A 86 -30.18 -12.76 -14.65
N TYR A 87 -31.32 -13.49 -14.76
CA TYR A 87 -32.54 -12.93 -15.29
C TYR A 87 -33.55 -12.50 -14.20
N HIS A 88 -33.13 -12.51 -12.92
CA HIS A 88 -33.96 -12.13 -11.75
C HIS A 88 -35.34 -12.79 -11.75
N LEU A 89 -35.41 -14.10 -12.06
CA LEU A 89 -36.65 -14.82 -12.26
C LEU A 89 -37.36 -15.11 -10.94
N ASN A 90 -38.67 -14.83 -10.89
CA ASN A 90 -39.51 -15.28 -9.79
C ASN A 90 -39.93 -16.74 -10.04
N THR A 91 -39.34 -17.68 -9.30
CA THR A 91 -39.54 -19.14 -9.49
C THR A 91 -40.54 -19.78 -8.52
N ARG A 92 -41.29 -18.94 -7.78
CA ARG A 92 -42.33 -19.43 -6.84
C ARG A 92 -43.63 -19.90 -7.54
N SER A 93 -43.81 -19.59 -8.82
CA SER A 93 -44.94 -19.99 -9.63
C SER A 93 -44.55 -20.99 -10.70
N VAL A 94 -45.50 -21.83 -11.16
CA VAL A 94 -45.29 -22.79 -12.24
C VAL A 94 -44.79 -22.11 -13.54
N PRO A 95 -45.40 -21.00 -14.00
CA PRO A 95 -44.89 -20.29 -15.18
C PRO A 95 -43.47 -19.75 -14.98
N GLY A 96 -43.15 -19.26 -13.78
CA GLY A 96 -41.78 -18.82 -13.44
C GLY A 96 -40.78 -19.96 -13.48
N LYS A 97 -41.20 -21.16 -13.03
CA LYS A 97 -40.34 -22.35 -13.09
C LYS A 97 -40.07 -22.80 -14.53
N LEU A 98 -41.10 -22.76 -15.39
CA LEU A 98 -40.95 -23.06 -16.81
C LEU A 98 -40.02 -22.06 -17.51
N ARG A 99 -40.15 -20.76 -17.21
CA ARG A 99 -39.22 -19.73 -17.72
C ARG A 99 -37.78 -19.99 -17.27
N GLN A 100 -37.60 -20.41 -16.02
CA GLN A 100 -36.28 -20.76 -15.50
C GLN A 100 -35.67 -21.94 -16.26
N MET A 101 -36.44 -22.99 -16.53
CA MET A 101 -36.01 -24.15 -17.31
C MET A 101 -35.64 -23.75 -18.75
N ALA A 102 -36.45 -22.96 -19.42
CA ALA A 102 -36.16 -22.46 -20.76
C ALA A 102 -34.91 -21.60 -20.80
N ALA A 103 -34.72 -20.71 -19.80
CA ALA A 103 -33.54 -19.89 -19.67
C ALA A 103 -32.28 -20.72 -19.38
N ALA A 104 -32.38 -21.77 -18.56
CA ALA A 104 -31.28 -22.70 -18.29
C ALA A 104 -30.85 -23.44 -19.57
N THR A 105 -31.81 -23.97 -20.35
CA THR A 105 -31.51 -24.60 -21.64
C THR A 105 -30.88 -23.62 -22.63
N TRP A 106 -31.33 -22.35 -22.64
CA TRP A 106 -30.75 -21.31 -23.46
C TRP A 106 -29.28 -21.00 -23.09
N LEU A 107 -28.94 -20.97 -21.80
CA LEU A 107 -27.57 -20.79 -21.35
C LEU A 107 -26.66 -21.93 -21.82
N GLU A 108 -27.11 -23.18 -21.72
CA GLU A 108 -26.38 -24.37 -22.18
C GLU A 108 -26.12 -24.41 -23.70
N LEU A 109 -26.99 -23.73 -24.49
CA LEU A 109 -26.78 -23.59 -25.94
C LEU A 109 -25.67 -22.59 -26.28
N ARG A 110 -25.37 -21.66 -25.39
CA ARG A 110 -24.45 -20.55 -25.67
C ARG A 110 -23.11 -20.64 -24.95
N TYR A 111 -23.07 -21.29 -23.81
CA TYR A 111 -21.93 -21.34 -22.92
C TYR A 111 -21.59 -22.79 -22.56
N SER A 112 -20.31 -23.05 -22.40
CA SER A 112 -19.82 -24.34 -21.94
C SER A 112 -20.17 -24.58 -20.47
N LYS A 113 -20.18 -25.82 -20.06
CA LYS A 113 -20.39 -26.22 -18.65
C LYS A 113 -19.44 -25.49 -17.69
N ARG A 114 -18.17 -25.29 -18.11
CA ARG A 114 -17.17 -24.62 -17.28
C ARG A 114 -17.47 -23.12 -17.13
N GLU A 115 -17.87 -22.44 -18.19
CA GLU A 115 -18.27 -21.03 -18.14
C GLU A 115 -19.55 -20.84 -17.29
N ILE A 116 -20.52 -21.76 -17.40
CA ILE A 116 -21.75 -21.75 -16.57
C ILE A 116 -21.38 -21.93 -15.10
N LEU A 117 -20.51 -22.89 -14.78
CA LEU A 117 -20.07 -23.13 -13.41
C LEU A 117 -19.29 -21.94 -12.85
N GLU A 118 -18.37 -21.38 -13.64
CA GLU A 118 -17.61 -20.18 -13.25
C GLU A 118 -18.55 -19.01 -12.96
N ALA A 119 -19.52 -18.74 -13.84
CA ALA A 119 -20.50 -17.69 -13.61
C ALA A 119 -21.35 -17.96 -12.36
N HIS A 120 -21.74 -19.21 -12.13
CA HIS A 120 -22.54 -19.59 -10.96
C HIS A 120 -21.78 -19.32 -9.65
N ILE A 121 -20.55 -19.80 -9.51
CA ILE A 121 -19.77 -19.61 -8.28
C ILE A 121 -19.43 -18.13 -8.01
N ASN A 122 -19.39 -17.29 -9.05
CA ASN A 122 -19.11 -15.86 -8.92
C ASN A 122 -20.36 -15.00 -8.68
N LEU A 123 -21.56 -15.48 -9.03
CA LEU A 123 -22.81 -14.74 -8.86
C LEU A 123 -23.66 -15.23 -7.70
N THR A 124 -23.28 -16.32 -7.07
CA THR A 124 -24.00 -16.91 -5.94
C THR A 124 -23.87 -16.04 -4.68
N PRO A 125 -24.99 -15.70 -3.98
CA PRO A 125 -24.95 -14.93 -2.74
C PRO A 125 -24.52 -15.80 -1.55
N TYR A 126 -23.69 -15.22 -0.67
CA TYR A 126 -23.16 -15.87 0.53
C TYR A 126 -23.70 -15.27 1.85
N GLY A 127 -24.70 -14.42 1.78
CA GLY A 127 -25.25 -13.69 2.92
C GLY A 127 -24.81 -12.22 2.92
N HIS A 128 -25.51 -11.38 3.69
CA HIS A 128 -25.32 -9.94 3.70
C HIS A 128 -25.20 -9.36 2.26
N ASN A 129 -24.13 -8.61 2.01
CA ASN A 129 -23.80 -8.08 0.69
C ASN A 129 -22.59 -8.77 0.05
N VAL A 130 -22.35 -10.05 0.37
CA VAL A 130 -21.24 -10.85 -0.17
C VAL A 130 -21.72 -11.73 -1.31
N GLN A 131 -21.11 -11.59 -2.48
CA GLN A 131 -21.44 -12.34 -3.69
C GLN A 131 -20.20 -12.95 -4.32
N GLY A 132 -20.27 -14.24 -4.62
CA GLY A 132 -19.22 -15.02 -5.24
C GLY A 132 -18.20 -15.61 -4.25
N ILE A 133 -17.60 -16.74 -4.68
CA ILE A 133 -16.66 -17.51 -3.86
C ILE A 133 -15.39 -16.73 -3.54
N GLY A 134 -14.91 -15.87 -4.46
CA GLY A 134 -13.72 -15.05 -4.25
C GLY A 134 -13.90 -14.05 -3.11
N ALA A 135 -15.03 -13.34 -3.08
CA ALA A 135 -15.34 -12.43 -1.98
C ALA A 135 -15.60 -13.20 -0.68
N ALA A 136 -16.39 -14.28 -0.73
CA ALA A 136 -16.72 -15.07 0.45
C ALA A 136 -15.47 -15.68 1.13
N SER A 137 -14.55 -16.25 0.37
CA SER A 137 -13.33 -16.84 0.91
C SER A 137 -12.41 -15.78 1.55
N ARG A 138 -12.31 -14.60 0.94
CA ARG A 138 -11.52 -13.49 1.49
C ARG A 138 -12.15 -12.89 2.74
N ILE A 139 -13.44 -12.64 2.72
CA ILE A 139 -14.15 -12.00 3.84
C ILE A 139 -14.23 -12.94 5.03
N TYR A 140 -14.71 -14.16 4.81
CA TYR A 140 -15.00 -15.08 5.91
C TYR A 140 -13.78 -15.85 6.41
N LEU A 141 -12.75 -16.08 5.56
CA LEU A 141 -11.62 -16.97 5.90
C LEU A 141 -10.24 -16.31 5.68
N ASP A 142 -10.19 -15.10 5.15
CA ASP A 142 -8.94 -14.38 4.82
C ASP A 142 -8.00 -15.17 3.90
N LYS A 143 -8.57 -15.92 2.98
CA LYS A 143 -7.84 -16.79 2.06
C LYS A 143 -8.30 -16.59 0.62
N SER A 144 -7.43 -16.89 -0.34
CA SER A 144 -7.88 -17.07 -1.72
C SER A 144 -8.72 -18.35 -1.83
N ALA A 145 -9.66 -18.36 -2.77
CA ALA A 145 -10.51 -19.52 -3.03
C ALA A 145 -9.72 -20.79 -3.44
N ALA A 146 -8.50 -20.62 -3.95
CA ALA A 146 -7.59 -21.73 -4.25
C ALA A 146 -6.98 -22.40 -3.01
N LYS A 147 -6.92 -21.70 -1.87
CA LYS A 147 -6.25 -22.16 -0.64
C LYS A 147 -7.22 -22.64 0.43
N LEU A 148 -8.46 -22.89 0.08
CA LEU A 148 -9.45 -23.42 1.00
C LEU A 148 -9.05 -24.83 1.46
N THR A 149 -9.12 -25.09 2.76
CA THR A 149 -9.03 -26.44 3.29
C THR A 149 -10.31 -27.23 2.97
N PHE A 150 -10.26 -28.55 3.02
CA PHE A 150 -11.41 -29.41 2.77
C PHE A 150 -12.64 -28.99 3.59
N ALA A 151 -12.48 -28.76 4.90
CA ALA A 151 -13.58 -28.34 5.78
C ALA A 151 -14.16 -26.98 5.41
N GLU A 152 -13.31 -26.01 5.03
CA GLU A 152 -13.70 -24.67 4.59
C GLU A 152 -14.43 -24.73 3.23
N ALA A 153 -13.94 -25.54 2.30
CA ALA A 153 -14.57 -25.77 1.00
C ALA A 153 -15.99 -26.32 1.14
N LEU A 154 -16.17 -27.34 1.99
CA LEU A 154 -17.51 -27.87 2.30
C LEU A 154 -18.42 -26.80 2.94
N ALA A 155 -17.90 -26.02 3.87
CA ALA A 155 -18.68 -24.97 4.54
C ALA A 155 -19.17 -23.93 3.54
N LEU A 156 -18.28 -23.38 2.71
CA LEU A 156 -18.65 -22.37 1.71
C LEU A 156 -19.61 -22.93 0.64
N ALA A 157 -19.50 -24.20 0.26
CA ALA A 157 -20.45 -24.84 -0.67
C ALA A 157 -21.88 -24.91 -0.11
N LEU A 158 -22.04 -24.87 1.21
CA LEU A 158 -23.34 -25.04 1.89
C LEU A 158 -24.05 -23.71 2.23
N ILE A 159 -23.29 -22.61 2.40
CA ILE A 159 -23.85 -21.30 2.80
C ILE A 159 -24.94 -20.81 1.84
N PRO A 160 -24.76 -20.86 0.49
CA PRO A 160 -25.70 -20.28 -0.47
C PRO A 160 -27.11 -20.85 -0.41
N GLN A 161 -27.29 -22.10 0.06
CA GLN A 161 -28.60 -22.72 0.17
C GLN A 161 -29.48 -22.06 1.23
N SER A 162 -28.89 -21.55 2.31
CA SER A 162 -29.61 -20.92 3.42
C SER A 162 -28.73 -19.82 4.06
N PRO A 163 -28.43 -18.73 3.33
CA PRO A 163 -27.45 -17.75 3.74
C PRO A 163 -27.78 -17.09 5.10
N ASN A 164 -29.05 -16.87 5.42
CA ASN A 164 -29.45 -16.29 6.71
C ASN A 164 -29.35 -17.25 7.91
N LEU A 165 -29.45 -18.58 7.68
CA LEU A 165 -29.33 -19.59 8.74
C LEU A 165 -27.90 -20.10 8.91
N ARG A 166 -27.09 -19.94 7.89
CA ARG A 166 -25.71 -20.42 7.81
C ARG A 166 -24.71 -19.28 7.70
N ASP A 167 -25.14 -18.09 8.12
CA ASP A 167 -24.31 -16.89 8.14
C ASP A 167 -23.14 -17.05 9.11
N PRO A 168 -21.89 -17.00 8.62
CA PRO A 168 -20.72 -17.25 9.43
C PRO A 168 -20.16 -15.99 10.11
N ASP A 169 -21.01 -15.08 10.59
CA ASP A 169 -20.55 -13.85 11.26
C ASP A 169 -19.84 -14.17 12.60
N GLY A 170 -18.54 -14.46 12.52
CA GLY A 170 -17.67 -14.80 13.63
C GLY A 170 -17.60 -16.29 13.96
N GLU A 171 -18.61 -16.86 14.55
CA GLU A 171 -18.65 -18.27 14.92
C GLU A 171 -19.38 -19.13 13.87
N GLU A 172 -18.95 -20.39 13.74
CA GLU A 172 -19.64 -21.33 12.86
C GLU A 172 -21.05 -21.66 13.42
N PRO A 173 -22.14 -21.33 12.70
CA PRO A 173 -23.47 -21.72 13.12
C PRO A 173 -23.62 -23.24 13.25
N ALA A 174 -24.34 -23.71 14.26
CA ALA A 174 -24.56 -25.14 14.49
C ALA A 174 -25.23 -25.82 13.28
N SER A 175 -26.13 -25.10 12.57
CA SER A 175 -26.75 -25.56 11.33
C SER A 175 -25.75 -25.79 10.20
N LEU A 176 -24.75 -24.91 10.05
CA LEU A 176 -23.68 -25.04 9.06
C LEU A 176 -22.78 -26.21 9.40
N LYS A 177 -22.35 -26.31 10.67
CA LYS A 177 -21.50 -27.41 11.16
C LYS A 177 -22.15 -28.78 10.94
N THR A 178 -23.42 -28.91 11.29
CA THR A 178 -24.18 -30.16 11.09
C THR A 178 -24.28 -30.53 9.61
N ALA A 179 -24.62 -29.56 8.74
CA ALA A 179 -24.70 -29.79 7.31
C ALA A 179 -23.33 -30.14 6.70
N ARG A 180 -22.25 -29.49 7.17
CA ARG A 180 -20.89 -29.77 6.72
C ARG A 180 -20.42 -31.18 7.07
N ILE A 181 -20.69 -31.65 8.29
CA ILE A 181 -20.40 -33.02 8.69
C ILE A 181 -21.17 -34.02 7.83
N ALA A 182 -22.46 -33.77 7.58
CA ALA A 182 -23.27 -34.63 6.71
C ALA A 182 -22.74 -34.65 5.25
N LEU A 183 -22.29 -33.51 4.72
CA LEU A 183 -21.69 -33.45 3.39
C LEU A 183 -20.34 -34.17 3.35
N ALA A 184 -19.50 -34.05 4.40
CA ALA A 184 -18.25 -34.78 4.51
C ALA A 184 -18.46 -36.32 4.52
N GLN A 185 -19.48 -36.79 5.24
CA GLN A 185 -19.87 -38.21 5.25
C GLN A 185 -20.34 -38.67 3.86
N LEU A 186 -21.15 -37.86 3.19
CA LEU A 186 -21.60 -38.14 1.82
C LEU A 186 -20.41 -38.17 0.84
N TRP A 187 -19.49 -37.21 0.97
CA TRP A 187 -18.24 -37.19 0.19
C TRP A 187 -17.45 -38.47 0.33
N ALA A 188 -17.27 -38.97 1.58
CA ALA A 188 -16.53 -40.19 1.88
C ALA A 188 -17.14 -41.43 1.23
N THR A 189 -18.41 -41.41 0.81
CA THR A 189 -19.02 -42.53 0.07
C THR A 189 -18.59 -42.60 -1.40
N GLN A 190 -18.04 -41.52 -1.95
CA GLN A 190 -17.71 -41.39 -3.37
C GLN A 190 -16.21 -41.15 -3.64
N HIS A 191 -15.52 -40.61 -2.66
CA HIS A 191 -14.10 -40.27 -2.73
C HIS A 191 -13.35 -40.88 -1.56
N PRO A 192 -12.15 -41.47 -1.77
CA PRO A 192 -11.33 -41.93 -0.66
C PRO A 192 -10.93 -40.75 0.23
N LEU A 193 -11.32 -40.79 1.50
CA LEU A 193 -11.03 -39.79 2.49
C LEU A 193 -10.31 -40.41 3.67
N SER A 194 -9.20 -39.79 4.14
CA SER A 194 -8.52 -40.26 5.34
C SER A 194 -9.37 -39.98 6.60
N GLU A 195 -9.22 -40.84 7.61
CA GLU A 195 -9.88 -40.61 8.91
C GLU A 195 -9.51 -39.24 9.51
N ALA A 196 -8.25 -38.82 9.32
CA ALA A 196 -7.77 -37.51 9.76
C ALA A 196 -8.52 -36.35 9.07
N SER A 197 -8.79 -36.47 7.76
CA SER A 197 -9.55 -35.44 7.02
C SER A 197 -11.01 -35.41 7.44
N LEU A 198 -11.62 -36.57 7.70
CA LEU A 198 -12.99 -36.64 8.20
C LEU A 198 -13.10 -36.06 9.63
N ALA A 199 -12.14 -36.38 10.50
CA ALA A 199 -12.05 -35.81 11.84
C ALA A 199 -11.84 -34.28 11.80
N ALA A 200 -10.98 -33.80 10.89
CA ALA A 200 -10.77 -32.37 10.68
C ALA A 200 -12.05 -31.67 10.21
N ALA A 201 -12.84 -32.32 9.32
CA ALA A 201 -14.14 -31.82 8.90
C ALA A 201 -15.17 -31.74 10.05
N GLY A 202 -14.95 -32.41 11.18
CA GLY A 202 -15.81 -32.32 12.38
C GLY A 202 -15.44 -31.18 13.34
N LYS A 203 -14.24 -30.56 13.21
CA LYS A 203 -13.80 -29.46 14.07
C LYS A 203 -14.57 -28.18 13.74
N THR A 204 -14.82 -27.34 14.75
CA THR A 204 -15.44 -26.02 14.54
C THR A 204 -14.53 -25.14 13.72
N LEU A 205 -15.09 -24.46 12.72
CA LEU A 205 -14.41 -23.46 11.93
C LEU A 205 -14.56 -22.08 12.58
N HIS A 206 -13.55 -21.25 12.41
CA HIS A 206 -13.60 -19.84 12.81
C HIS A 206 -13.71 -18.99 11.54
N PHE A 207 -14.71 -18.17 11.50
CA PHE A 207 -14.97 -17.24 10.41
C PHE A 207 -14.70 -15.80 10.88
N ARG A 208 -14.40 -14.94 9.94
CA ARG A 208 -14.37 -13.49 10.17
C ARG A 208 -15.72 -12.89 9.82
N GLY A 209 -16.12 -11.85 10.55
CA GLY A 209 -17.25 -11.02 10.16
C GLY A 209 -16.85 -9.88 9.22
N LEU A 210 -17.83 -9.26 8.57
CA LEU A 210 -17.62 -8.08 7.72
C LEU A 210 -16.93 -6.92 8.44
N HIS A 211 -17.16 -6.78 9.74
CA HIS A 211 -16.54 -5.75 10.58
C HIS A 211 -15.02 -5.95 10.80
N GLN A 212 -14.50 -7.12 10.46
CA GLN A 212 -13.08 -7.48 10.55
C GLN A 212 -12.34 -7.33 9.22
N LEU A 213 -13.00 -6.77 8.19
CA LEU A 213 -12.32 -6.47 6.95
C LEU A 213 -11.15 -5.51 7.19
N PRO A 214 -9.99 -5.78 6.59
CA PRO A 214 -8.81 -4.96 6.82
C PRO A 214 -8.99 -3.54 6.28
N PHE A 215 -8.41 -2.60 6.99
CA PHE A 215 -8.33 -1.19 6.63
C PHE A 215 -6.90 -0.71 6.88
N GLU A 216 -5.98 -1.27 6.08
CA GLU A 216 -4.55 -1.10 6.22
C GLU A 216 -4.02 -0.02 5.28
N ALA A 217 -2.92 0.65 5.65
CA ALA A 217 -2.22 1.65 4.84
C ALA A 217 -3.18 2.65 4.14
N PRO A 218 -4.08 3.32 4.86
CA PRO A 218 -5.24 3.99 4.26
C PRO A 218 -4.90 5.08 3.25
N HIS A 219 -3.83 5.85 3.46
CA HIS A 219 -3.42 6.91 2.53
C HIS A 219 -2.93 6.35 1.19
N VAL A 220 -2.13 5.28 1.21
CA VAL A 220 -1.67 4.61 -0.02
C VAL A 220 -2.85 3.97 -0.75
N VAL A 221 -3.68 3.26 -0.01
CA VAL A 221 -4.85 2.59 -0.59
C VAL A 221 -5.80 3.61 -1.23
N ALA A 222 -6.06 4.75 -0.58
CA ALA A 222 -6.88 5.81 -1.15
C ALA A 222 -6.28 6.35 -2.45
N ALA A 223 -4.98 6.64 -2.48
CA ALA A 223 -4.28 7.11 -3.69
C ALA A 223 -4.32 6.08 -4.83
N LEU A 224 -4.10 4.79 -4.52
CA LEU A 224 -4.16 3.71 -5.50
C LEU A 224 -5.56 3.52 -6.08
N LEU A 225 -6.60 3.60 -5.25
CA LEU A 225 -7.98 3.50 -5.70
C LEU A 225 -8.39 4.69 -6.57
N GLU A 226 -7.95 5.90 -6.24
CA GLU A 226 -8.18 7.09 -7.06
C GLU A 226 -7.50 6.98 -8.42
N ALA A 227 -6.23 6.58 -8.45
CA ALA A 227 -5.49 6.37 -9.69
C ALA A 227 -6.10 5.25 -10.55
N HIS A 228 -6.59 4.17 -9.93
CA HIS A 228 -7.24 3.06 -10.61
C HIS A 228 -8.60 3.44 -11.19
N GLY A 229 -9.40 4.23 -10.48
CA GLY A 229 -10.71 4.70 -10.92
C GLY A 229 -10.66 5.57 -12.19
N THR A 230 -9.51 6.13 -12.52
CA THR A 230 -9.26 6.91 -13.76
C THR A 230 -8.78 6.05 -14.93
N SER A 231 -8.46 4.77 -14.70
CA SER A 231 -7.98 3.84 -15.73
C SER A 231 -9.13 3.08 -16.40
N SER A 232 -9.09 2.97 -17.74
CA SER A 232 -10.02 2.15 -18.52
C SER A 232 -9.73 0.65 -18.42
N ASP A 233 -8.62 0.25 -17.83
CA ASP A 233 -8.19 -1.14 -17.70
C ASP A 233 -8.77 -1.74 -16.41
N ALA A 234 -9.85 -2.49 -16.56
CA ALA A 234 -10.70 -2.99 -15.49
C ALA A 234 -10.12 -4.21 -14.75
N ARG A 235 -8.86 -4.19 -14.34
CA ARG A 235 -8.37 -5.16 -13.36
C ARG A 235 -8.82 -4.70 -11.98
N HIS A 236 -9.48 -5.58 -11.24
CA HIS A 236 -10.03 -5.27 -9.92
C HIS A 236 -9.05 -5.59 -8.78
N ASP A 237 -7.88 -6.16 -9.09
CA ASP A 237 -6.84 -6.49 -8.13
C ASP A 237 -5.63 -5.57 -8.30
N ILE A 238 -5.31 -4.83 -7.24
CA ILE A 238 -4.15 -3.94 -7.17
C ILE A 238 -3.13 -4.55 -6.21
N HIS A 239 -1.95 -4.86 -6.69
CA HIS A 239 -0.85 -5.34 -5.85
C HIS A 239 0.09 -4.18 -5.54
N ALA A 240 0.01 -3.67 -4.32
CA ALA A 240 0.87 -2.60 -3.84
C ALA A 240 2.26 -3.12 -3.45
N THR A 241 3.24 -2.22 -3.43
CA THR A 241 4.59 -2.51 -2.95
C THR A 241 4.72 -2.46 -1.42
N ILE A 242 3.64 -2.21 -0.71
CA ILE A 242 3.62 -1.99 0.74
C ILE A 242 4.01 -3.26 1.50
N ASN A 243 5.00 -3.11 2.37
CA ASN A 243 5.38 -4.09 3.38
C ASN A 243 4.65 -3.80 4.69
N LEU A 244 3.68 -4.65 5.06
CA LEU A 244 2.83 -4.41 6.22
C LEU A 244 3.59 -4.30 7.54
N ARG A 245 4.71 -5.00 7.70
CA ARG A 245 5.52 -4.91 8.93
C ARG A 245 6.12 -3.52 9.08
N GLN A 246 6.67 -2.97 7.99
CA GLN A 246 7.25 -1.64 7.95
C GLN A 246 6.17 -0.57 8.06
N GLN A 247 5.03 -0.77 7.39
CA GLN A 247 3.87 0.11 7.50
C GLN A 247 3.39 0.25 8.95
N HIS A 248 3.16 -0.86 9.63
CA HIS A 248 2.74 -0.87 11.03
C HIS A 248 3.81 -0.32 11.98
N LEU A 249 5.10 -0.50 11.66
CA LEU A 249 6.18 0.12 12.42
C LEU A 249 6.08 1.65 12.35
N LEU A 250 5.94 2.21 11.14
CA LEU A 250 5.83 3.65 10.95
C LEU A 250 4.57 4.19 11.64
N GLU A 251 3.41 3.59 11.40
CA GLU A 251 2.12 4.02 11.99
C GLU A 251 2.19 4.10 13.52
N ARG A 252 2.63 3.02 14.16
CA ARG A 252 2.74 2.97 15.62
C ARG A 252 3.76 3.97 16.17
N THR A 253 4.92 4.10 15.51
CA THR A 253 5.97 5.00 15.96
C THR A 253 5.53 6.46 15.85
N LEU A 254 4.89 6.84 14.72
CA LEU A 254 4.35 8.19 14.55
C LEU A 254 3.28 8.50 15.59
N GLN A 255 2.31 7.61 15.75
CA GLN A 255 1.20 7.80 16.69
C GLN A 255 1.70 7.96 18.12
N GLN A 256 2.63 7.09 18.56
CA GLN A 256 3.20 7.16 19.90
C GLN A 256 4.02 8.43 20.09
N TYR A 257 4.85 8.80 19.11
CA TYR A 257 5.67 9.99 19.19
C TYR A 257 4.81 11.26 19.28
N ILE A 258 3.84 11.43 18.38
CA ILE A 258 2.97 12.62 18.39
C ILE A 258 2.13 12.71 19.66
N ALA A 259 1.72 11.58 20.26
CA ALA A 259 1.05 11.59 21.54
C ALA A 259 1.88 12.28 22.65
N THR A 260 3.22 12.16 22.61
CA THR A 260 4.14 12.83 23.54
C THR A 260 4.36 14.31 23.22
N GLN A 261 4.11 14.73 21.97
CA GLN A 261 4.39 16.10 21.50
C GLN A 261 3.15 17.03 21.58
N ARG A 262 1.98 16.51 21.88
CA ARG A 262 0.71 17.28 21.92
C ARG A 262 0.77 18.47 22.88
N ASN A 263 1.46 18.33 24.00
CA ASN A 263 1.63 19.43 24.97
C ASN A 263 2.44 20.62 24.43
N LEU A 264 3.22 20.38 23.38
CA LEU A 264 3.97 21.42 22.65
C LEU A 264 3.16 22.02 21.48
N GLY A 265 1.89 21.65 21.33
CA GLY A 265 1.05 22.11 20.21
C GLY A 265 1.44 21.45 18.87
N ILE A 266 2.09 20.30 18.89
CA ILE A 266 2.45 19.51 17.70
C ILE A 266 1.48 18.34 17.63
N THR A 267 0.70 18.28 16.55
CA THR A 267 -0.42 17.34 16.44
C THR A 267 -0.28 16.33 15.33
N ASN A 268 0.64 16.55 14.38
CA ASN A 268 0.72 15.70 13.20
C ASN A 268 2.14 15.39 12.75
N ALA A 269 2.28 14.30 12.02
CA ALA A 269 3.51 13.87 11.37
C ALA A 269 3.17 13.01 10.15
N ALA A 270 4.09 12.96 9.20
CA ALA A 270 4.04 12.06 8.06
C ALA A 270 5.40 11.39 7.87
N ALA A 271 5.41 10.18 7.32
CA ALA A 271 6.66 9.48 6.99
C ALA A 271 6.50 8.61 5.76
N MET A 272 7.62 8.41 5.05
CA MET A 272 7.69 7.59 3.85
C MET A 272 9.00 6.82 3.83
N LEU A 273 8.91 5.51 3.56
CA LEU A 273 10.04 4.60 3.44
C LEU A 273 10.07 4.01 2.03
N VAL A 274 11.20 4.19 1.35
CA VAL A 274 11.38 3.76 -0.04
C VAL A 274 12.66 2.96 -0.18
N GLU A 275 12.60 1.78 -0.81
CA GLU A 275 13.78 1.05 -1.25
C GLU A 275 14.33 1.75 -2.51
N TYR A 276 15.50 2.42 -2.38
CA TYR A 276 15.93 3.37 -3.40
C TYR A 276 16.41 2.73 -4.71
N ARG A 277 16.83 1.45 -4.74
CA ARG A 277 17.26 0.78 -5.97
C ARG A 277 16.09 0.46 -6.90
N SER A 278 15.02 -0.09 -6.34
CA SER A 278 13.79 -0.40 -7.06
C SER A 278 12.79 0.76 -7.08
N MET A 279 13.01 1.79 -6.25
CA MET A 279 12.09 2.90 -5.99
C MET A 279 10.74 2.47 -5.41
N ARG A 280 10.65 1.28 -4.81
CA ARG A 280 9.41 0.76 -4.22
C ARG A 280 9.09 1.50 -2.93
N VAL A 281 7.86 1.98 -2.84
CA VAL A 281 7.31 2.54 -1.61
C VAL A 281 6.93 1.37 -0.70
N GLU A 282 7.73 1.14 0.34
CA GLU A 282 7.53 0.02 1.27
C GLU A 282 6.58 0.38 2.41
N ALA A 283 6.57 1.66 2.82
CA ALA A 283 5.61 2.17 3.79
C ALA A 283 5.36 3.67 3.58
N LEU A 284 4.12 4.09 3.81
CA LEU A 284 3.71 5.48 3.73
C LEU A 284 2.63 5.78 4.77
N VAL A 285 2.90 6.76 5.62
CA VAL A 285 1.98 7.25 6.63
C VAL A 285 1.77 8.74 6.39
N GLY A 286 0.58 9.13 5.94
CA GLY A 286 0.28 10.51 5.57
C GLY A 286 -0.09 11.41 6.74
N SER A 287 -0.49 10.85 7.89
CA SER A 287 -0.84 11.58 9.12
C SER A 287 -0.60 10.71 10.35
N ALA A 288 -0.51 11.31 11.54
CA ALA A 288 -0.34 10.59 12.79
C ALA A 288 -1.52 9.65 13.13
N ASN A 289 -2.72 9.97 12.65
CA ASN A 289 -3.90 9.11 12.81
C ASN A 289 -4.93 9.45 11.72
N PHE A 290 -5.13 8.51 10.79
CA PHE A 290 -6.08 8.67 9.67
C PHE A 290 -7.52 8.96 10.12
N PHE A 291 -7.94 8.42 11.27
CA PHE A 291 -9.31 8.53 11.77
C PHE A 291 -9.56 9.76 12.65
N ASP A 292 -8.52 10.53 12.97
CA ASP A 292 -8.64 11.72 13.81
C ASP A 292 -8.97 12.96 12.97
N ALA A 293 -10.24 13.33 12.95
CA ALA A 293 -10.71 14.51 12.23
C ALA A 293 -10.18 15.83 12.81
N ALA A 294 -9.75 15.85 14.09
CA ALA A 294 -9.24 17.07 14.71
C ALA A 294 -7.86 17.50 14.17
N ILE A 295 -7.15 16.57 13.53
CA ILE A 295 -5.84 16.81 12.90
C ILE A 295 -5.91 16.71 11.38
N ASP A 296 -7.11 16.72 10.79
CA ASP A 296 -7.31 16.45 9.36
C ASP A 296 -6.67 15.13 8.90
N GLY A 297 -6.84 14.07 9.69
CA GLY A 297 -6.11 12.80 9.57
C GLY A 297 -6.20 12.11 8.21
N GLN A 298 -7.24 12.38 7.41
CA GLN A 298 -7.39 11.84 6.05
C GLN A 298 -6.55 12.58 5.00
N VAL A 299 -6.01 13.75 5.34
CA VAL A 299 -5.09 14.46 4.45
C VAL A 299 -3.77 13.70 4.36
N ASN A 300 -3.32 13.46 3.12
CA ASN A 300 -2.03 12.82 2.89
C ASN A 300 -0.89 13.85 2.94
N GLY A 301 -0.19 13.92 4.06
CA GLY A 301 0.94 14.84 4.26
C GLY A 301 2.14 14.56 3.36
N THR A 302 2.24 13.37 2.72
CA THR A 302 3.36 13.04 1.83
C THR A 302 3.25 13.72 0.46
N THR A 303 2.03 14.07 0.04
CA THR A 303 1.76 14.78 -1.22
C THR A 303 1.54 16.28 -1.02
N ALA A 304 1.44 16.74 0.23
CA ALA A 304 1.27 18.16 0.54
C ALA A 304 2.56 18.95 0.23
N LYS A 305 2.41 20.10 -0.46
CA LYS A 305 3.51 21.02 -0.73
C LYS A 305 3.87 21.79 0.54
N ARG A 306 5.14 21.73 0.95
CA ARG A 306 5.67 22.38 2.15
C ARG A 306 7.11 22.82 1.94
N SER A 307 7.54 23.85 2.66
CA SER A 307 8.91 24.29 2.61
C SER A 307 9.86 23.25 3.19
N PRO A 308 10.85 22.76 2.41
CA PRO A 308 11.83 21.80 2.87
C PRO A 308 12.93 22.40 3.76
N GLY A 309 13.02 23.71 3.83
CA GLY A 309 14.09 24.40 4.54
C GLY A 309 15.47 23.91 4.08
N SER A 310 16.34 23.61 5.04
CA SER A 310 17.72 23.16 4.80
C SER A 310 17.83 21.74 4.23
N ALA A 311 16.74 21.00 4.03
CA ALA A 311 16.79 19.66 3.43
C ALA A 311 17.24 19.68 1.95
N LEU A 312 17.23 20.84 1.28
CA LEU A 312 17.77 21.00 -0.08
C LEU A 312 19.29 21.24 -0.13
N LYS A 313 19.95 21.60 0.98
CA LYS A 313 21.38 21.92 0.98
C LYS A 313 22.29 20.81 0.43
N PRO A 314 22.06 19.51 0.71
CA PRO A 314 22.89 18.45 0.13
C PRO A 314 23.03 18.55 -1.39
N PHE A 315 21.97 18.96 -2.10
CA PHE A 315 21.98 19.08 -3.57
C PHE A 315 22.77 20.29 -4.06
N ILE A 316 22.83 21.38 -3.27
CA ILE A 316 23.70 22.54 -3.56
C ILE A 316 25.16 22.12 -3.49
N TYR A 317 25.53 21.40 -2.43
CA TYR A 317 26.89 20.90 -2.26
C TYR A 317 27.23 19.85 -3.32
N ALA A 318 26.29 18.94 -3.65
CA ALA A 318 26.50 17.96 -4.70
C ALA A 318 26.76 18.63 -6.06
N LEU A 319 25.93 19.61 -6.45
CA LEU A 319 26.11 20.38 -7.68
C LEU A 319 27.46 21.15 -7.69
N ALA A 320 27.85 21.75 -6.56
CA ALA A 320 29.10 22.47 -6.45
C ALA A 320 30.31 21.53 -6.56
N MET A 321 30.22 20.32 -6.04
CA MET A 321 31.28 19.28 -6.20
C MET A 321 31.29 18.75 -7.64
N ASP A 322 30.12 18.50 -8.23
CA ASP A 322 30.00 18.02 -9.59
C ASP A 322 30.54 18.98 -10.64
N GLN A 323 30.42 20.30 -10.37
CA GLN A 323 30.98 21.37 -11.20
C GLN A 323 32.45 21.71 -10.86
N GLY A 324 33.09 20.98 -9.94
CA GLY A 324 34.47 21.21 -9.54
C GLY A 324 34.72 22.52 -8.77
N LEU A 325 33.65 23.16 -8.25
CA LEU A 325 33.78 24.41 -7.50
C LEU A 325 34.35 24.18 -6.09
N ILE A 326 34.07 23.03 -5.49
CA ILE A 326 34.53 22.65 -4.16
C ILE A 326 34.83 21.15 -4.08
N HIS A 327 35.58 20.81 -3.06
CA HIS A 327 35.85 19.49 -2.55
C HIS A 327 35.35 19.39 -1.10
N THR A 328 35.21 18.23 -0.52
CA THR A 328 34.69 18.04 0.85
C THR A 328 35.43 18.87 1.91
N GLN A 329 36.77 19.07 1.76
CA GLN A 329 37.62 19.84 2.66
C GLN A 329 37.86 21.27 2.18
N SER A 330 37.19 21.74 1.11
CA SER A 330 37.35 23.14 0.67
C SER A 330 36.88 24.10 1.74
N MET A 331 37.68 25.13 2.01
CA MET A 331 37.33 26.15 2.99
C MET A 331 36.31 27.13 2.41
N LEU A 332 35.19 27.25 3.09
CA LEU A 332 34.12 28.18 2.79
C LEU A 332 34.13 29.33 3.79
N LYS A 333 33.56 30.47 3.41
CA LYS A 333 33.41 31.64 4.27
C LYS A 333 32.05 31.66 4.93
N ASP A 334 32.00 31.56 6.25
CA ASP A 334 30.83 31.78 7.07
C ASP A 334 30.94 33.10 7.82
N ALA A 335 30.59 34.19 7.15
CA ALA A 335 30.65 35.57 7.66
C ALA A 335 29.49 36.37 7.09
N PRO A 336 29.08 37.49 7.69
CA PRO A 336 28.06 38.37 7.13
C PRO A 336 28.34 38.66 5.66
N THR A 337 27.39 38.29 4.79
CA THR A 337 27.52 38.42 3.33
C THR A 337 26.19 38.81 2.74
N ALA A 338 26.20 39.85 1.92
CA ALA A 338 25.00 40.31 1.19
C ALA A 338 25.11 39.95 -0.30
N PHE A 339 24.01 39.53 -0.88
CA PHE A 339 23.81 39.24 -2.29
C PHE A 339 22.75 40.22 -2.86
N GLY A 340 23.21 41.44 -3.15
CA GLY A 340 22.29 42.54 -3.44
C GLY A 340 21.48 42.92 -2.19
N ALA A 341 20.17 42.85 -2.30
CA ALA A 341 19.26 43.15 -1.17
C ALA A 341 19.06 41.92 -0.23
N TYR A 342 19.56 40.74 -0.59
CA TYR A 342 19.40 39.52 0.19
C TYR A 342 20.63 39.26 1.05
N ALA A 343 20.47 39.30 2.38
CA ALA A 343 21.50 39.01 3.36
C ALA A 343 21.06 37.84 4.25
N PRO A 344 21.47 36.59 3.93
CA PRO A 344 21.14 35.43 4.74
C PRO A 344 21.84 35.44 6.07
N GLU A 345 21.14 35.08 7.13
CA GLU A 345 21.69 34.82 8.45
C GLU A 345 21.72 33.31 8.73
N ASN A 346 22.64 32.87 9.58
CA ASN A 346 22.63 31.52 10.10
C ASN A 346 21.51 31.35 11.15
N PHE A 347 21.04 30.09 11.34
CA PHE A 347 19.94 29.80 12.26
C PHE A 347 20.20 30.26 13.70
N ASP A 348 21.45 30.19 14.14
CA ASP A 348 21.92 30.63 15.47
C ASP A 348 22.29 32.12 15.55
N GLY A 349 22.16 32.87 14.46
CA GLY A 349 22.57 34.25 14.35
C GLY A 349 24.10 34.49 14.42
N ALA A 350 24.90 33.42 14.54
CA ALA A 350 26.34 33.49 14.69
C ALA A 350 27.09 33.13 13.38
N PHE A 351 28.36 33.52 13.29
CA PHE A 351 29.26 33.25 12.18
C PHE A 351 30.58 32.67 12.72
N VAL A 352 31.07 31.60 12.08
CA VAL A 352 32.29 30.88 12.55
C VAL A 352 33.53 31.19 11.73
N GLY A 353 33.43 32.05 10.70
CA GLY A 353 34.53 32.40 9.83
C GLY A 353 34.84 31.31 8.79
N PRO A 354 36.15 30.96 8.59
CA PRO A 354 36.52 29.87 7.71
C PRO A 354 36.00 28.52 8.24
N ILE A 355 35.31 27.75 7.40
CA ILE A 355 34.75 26.44 7.75
C ILE A 355 34.90 25.49 6.56
N SER A 356 35.19 24.22 6.79
CA SER A 356 35.21 23.22 5.70
C SER A 356 33.83 23.03 5.08
N ALA A 357 33.77 22.64 3.80
CA ALA A 357 32.50 22.29 3.15
C ALA A 357 31.81 21.15 3.89
N HIS A 358 32.56 20.18 4.40
CA HIS A 358 32.10 19.10 5.26
C HIS A 358 31.35 19.64 6.49
N ASP A 359 32.03 20.43 7.32
CA ASP A 359 31.47 20.93 8.57
C ASP A 359 30.32 21.92 8.34
N ALA A 360 30.40 22.72 7.26
CA ALA A 360 29.35 23.65 6.88
C ALA A 360 28.03 22.94 6.51
N LEU A 361 28.12 21.80 5.83
CA LEU A 361 26.92 21.00 5.48
C LEU A 361 26.37 20.30 6.72
N ILE A 362 27.20 19.70 7.57
CA ILE A 362 26.75 19.06 8.83
C ILE A 362 26.12 20.09 9.75
N ALA A 363 26.80 21.22 10.01
CA ALA A 363 26.25 22.30 10.84
C ALA A 363 25.11 23.07 10.15
N SER A 364 24.77 22.71 8.92
CA SER A 364 23.68 23.33 8.17
C SER A 364 23.80 24.86 8.02
N ARG A 365 25.04 25.40 7.87
CA ARG A 365 25.27 26.84 7.74
C ARG A 365 24.55 27.42 6.52
N ASN A 366 23.86 28.54 6.69
CA ASN A 366 23.11 29.18 5.63
C ASN A 366 24.00 29.96 4.66
N VAL A 367 24.90 30.80 5.18
CA VAL A 367 25.71 31.68 4.36
C VAL A 367 26.61 30.91 3.39
N PRO A 368 27.34 29.85 3.80
CA PRO A 368 28.09 29.02 2.86
C PRO A 368 27.22 28.38 1.77
N ALA A 369 26.03 27.86 2.13
CA ALA A 369 25.11 27.22 1.17
C ALA A 369 24.60 28.23 0.13
N VAL A 370 24.19 29.44 0.55
CA VAL A 370 23.74 30.50 -0.37
C VAL A 370 24.89 30.97 -1.25
N SER A 371 26.10 31.10 -0.67
CA SER A 371 27.30 31.49 -1.43
C SER A 371 27.66 30.48 -2.51
N LEU A 372 27.50 29.18 -2.24
CA LEU A 372 27.66 28.13 -3.24
C LEU A 372 26.58 28.22 -4.31
N ALA A 373 25.32 28.30 -3.89
CA ALA A 373 24.19 28.41 -4.82
C ALA A 373 24.34 29.58 -5.81
N ALA A 374 24.86 30.71 -5.34
CA ALA A 374 25.13 31.88 -6.18
C ALA A 374 26.26 31.69 -7.20
N LYS A 375 27.15 30.69 -6.99
CA LYS A 375 28.30 30.39 -7.87
C LYS A 375 27.99 29.23 -8.84
N LEU A 376 26.91 28.50 -8.66
CA LEU A 376 26.56 27.39 -9.53
C LEU A 376 26.39 27.87 -10.98
N ALA A 377 27.05 27.18 -11.90
CA ALA A 377 26.82 27.31 -13.34
C ALA A 377 25.55 26.56 -13.75
N GLN A 378 25.40 26.20 -15.01
CA GLN A 378 24.26 25.40 -15.48
C GLN A 378 24.59 23.90 -15.41
N PRO A 379 23.71 23.09 -14.80
CA PRO A 379 22.46 23.50 -14.15
C PRO A 379 22.72 24.17 -12.78
N ASN A 380 22.04 25.30 -12.54
CA ASN A 380 21.97 25.87 -11.20
C ASN A 380 20.91 25.10 -10.35
N LEU A 381 20.73 25.48 -9.08
CA LEU A 381 19.79 24.81 -8.19
C LEU A 381 18.34 24.79 -8.74
N TYR A 382 17.86 25.90 -9.31
CA TYR A 382 16.52 25.97 -9.87
C TYR A 382 16.35 25.01 -11.05
N GLN A 383 17.29 25.03 -11.98
CA GLN A 383 17.28 24.15 -13.15
C GLN A 383 17.39 22.67 -12.76
N PHE A 384 18.24 22.38 -11.77
CA PHE A 384 18.35 21.04 -11.21
C PHE A 384 17.01 20.54 -10.65
N LEU A 385 16.35 21.31 -9.77
CA LEU A 385 15.06 20.93 -9.18
C LEU A 385 13.98 20.75 -10.26
N ARG A 386 13.94 21.65 -11.25
CA ARG A 386 13.01 21.54 -12.38
C ARG A 386 13.26 20.26 -13.20
N ASN A 387 14.52 19.97 -13.51
CA ASN A 387 14.90 18.78 -14.26
C ASN A 387 14.68 17.49 -13.47
N ALA A 388 14.75 17.58 -12.14
CA ALA A 388 14.40 16.48 -11.23
C ALA A 388 12.88 16.27 -11.09
N GLY A 389 12.06 17.09 -11.74
CA GLY A 389 10.60 16.91 -11.76
C GLY A 389 9.86 17.55 -10.58
N ILE A 390 10.49 18.48 -9.84
CA ILE A 390 9.78 19.22 -8.78
C ILE A 390 8.63 20.00 -9.42
N SER A 391 7.42 19.70 -8.97
CA SER A 391 6.18 20.23 -9.54
C SER A 391 5.85 21.63 -9.04
N HIS A 392 5.08 22.37 -9.82
CA HIS A 392 4.53 23.70 -9.47
C HIS A 392 5.58 24.75 -9.06
N LEU A 393 6.80 24.66 -9.62
CA LEU A 393 7.81 25.71 -9.40
C LEU A 393 7.37 27.01 -10.09
N ALA A 394 7.39 28.11 -9.34
CA ALA A 394 7.31 29.45 -9.90
C ALA A 394 8.57 29.79 -10.72
N SER A 395 8.67 30.98 -11.28
CA SER A 395 9.86 31.35 -12.05
C SER A 395 11.12 31.41 -11.18
N GLU A 396 12.28 31.15 -11.77
CA GLU A 396 13.58 31.27 -11.09
C GLU A 396 13.77 32.64 -10.43
N ARG A 397 13.34 33.71 -11.11
CA ARG A 397 13.40 35.09 -10.59
C ARG A 397 12.56 35.29 -9.33
N HIS A 398 11.47 34.55 -9.18
CA HIS A 398 10.59 34.62 -8.00
C HIS A 398 11.34 34.16 -6.75
N TYR A 399 12.07 33.06 -6.84
CA TYR A 399 12.78 32.50 -5.69
C TYR A 399 14.13 33.17 -5.43
N GLY A 400 14.87 33.50 -6.48
CA GLY A 400 16.24 33.97 -6.36
C GLY A 400 17.09 33.02 -5.50
N LEU A 401 17.98 33.56 -4.67
CA LEU A 401 18.83 32.79 -3.76
C LEU A 401 18.10 32.25 -2.52
N ALA A 402 16.87 32.71 -2.21
CA ALA A 402 16.07 32.15 -1.13
C ALA A 402 15.73 30.66 -1.38
N LEU A 403 15.78 30.21 -2.65
CA LEU A 403 15.62 28.81 -3.01
C LEU A 403 16.60 27.90 -2.25
N ALA A 404 17.82 28.37 -1.99
CA ALA A 404 18.85 27.62 -1.26
C ALA A 404 18.48 27.29 0.20
N LEU A 405 17.53 28.04 0.76
CA LEU A 405 17.04 27.86 2.13
C LEU A 405 15.60 27.33 2.18
N GLY A 406 15.11 26.75 1.08
CA GLY A 406 13.78 26.16 1.02
C GLY A 406 12.66 27.12 0.63
N GLY A 407 12.99 28.15 -0.19
CA GLY A 407 12.01 29.10 -0.69
C GLY A 407 10.96 28.53 -1.64
N ALA A 408 11.15 27.32 -2.17
CA ALA A 408 10.16 26.60 -2.95
C ALA A 408 9.58 25.44 -2.13
N ASP A 409 8.27 25.29 -2.17
CA ASP A 409 7.57 24.17 -1.54
C ASP A 409 7.75 22.88 -2.37
N VAL A 410 7.97 21.78 -1.68
CA VAL A 410 8.10 20.45 -2.26
C VAL A 410 7.22 19.45 -1.52
N THR A 411 6.92 18.32 -2.15
CA THR A 411 6.27 17.20 -1.47
C THR A 411 7.31 16.27 -0.82
N MET A 412 6.87 15.42 0.12
CA MET A 412 7.74 14.38 0.66
C MET A 412 8.19 13.40 -0.43
N GLU A 413 7.30 13.06 -1.36
CA GLU A 413 7.60 12.17 -2.50
C GLU A 413 8.72 12.74 -3.38
N GLU A 414 8.67 14.04 -3.66
CA GLU A 414 9.73 14.72 -4.42
C GLU A 414 11.05 14.72 -3.65
N LEU A 415 11.04 15.00 -2.33
CA LEU A 415 12.24 14.96 -1.50
C LEU A 415 12.84 13.54 -1.43
N VAL A 416 11.99 12.52 -1.22
CA VAL A 416 12.43 11.12 -1.19
C VAL A 416 13.09 10.74 -2.53
N THR A 417 12.50 11.16 -3.65
CA THR A 417 13.06 10.91 -4.99
C THR A 417 14.44 11.55 -5.16
N LEU A 418 14.62 12.79 -4.67
CA LEU A 418 15.91 13.46 -4.68
C LEU A 418 16.97 12.74 -3.82
N TYR A 419 16.59 12.29 -2.61
CA TYR A 419 17.52 11.55 -1.75
C TYR A 419 17.79 10.12 -2.28
N ALA A 420 16.79 9.46 -2.86
CA ALA A 420 16.98 8.18 -3.55
C ALA A 420 17.95 8.30 -4.73
N MET A 421 17.91 9.41 -5.46
CA MET A 421 18.88 9.71 -6.52
C MET A 421 20.32 9.75 -5.98
N LEU A 422 20.57 10.29 -4.78
CA LEU A 422 21.88 10.19 -4.14
C LEU A 422 22.27 8.70 -3.94
N GLY A 423 21.36 7.87 -3.40
CA GLY A 423 21.56 6.43 -3.23
C GLY A 423 21.80 5.69 -4.55
N ASN A 424 21.18 6.15 -5.62
CA ASN A 424 21.28 5.62 -6.97
C ASN A 424 22.41 6.27 -7.81
N ARG A 425 23.45 6.75 -7.13
CA ARG A 425 24.64 7.29 -7.79
C ARG A 425 24.33 8.40 -8.81
N GLY A 426 23.39 9.28 -8.48
CA GLY A 426 23.00 10.42 -9.31
C GLY A 426 21.92 10.14 -10.37
N VAL A 427 21.33 8.96 -10.37
CA VAL A 427 20.27 8.57 -11.31
C VAL A 427 18.89 8.77 -10.68
N LEU A 428 18.02 9.52 -11.34
CA LEU A 428 16.61 9.69 -10.97
C LEU A 428 15.77 8.53 -11.52
N ALA A 429 14.85 8.05 -10.70
CA ALA A 429 13.84 7.10 -11.12
C ALA A 429 12.50 7.40 -10.42
N PRO A 430 11.35 7.09 -11.05
CA PRO A 430 10.05 7.34 -10.46
C PRO A 430 9.72 6.35 -9.34
N LEU A 431 8.96 6.81 -8.35
CA LEU A 431 8.44 5.97 -7.27
C LEU A 431 7.52 4.87 -7.82
N GLN A 432 7.61 3.69 -7.23
CA GLN A 432 6.78 2.52 -7.55
C GLN A 432 5.84 2.23 -6.39
N TYR A 433 4.54 2.32 -6.64
CA TYR A 433 3.48 2.03 -5.66
C TYR A 433 2.83 0.67 -5.86
N THR A 434 2.99 0.11 -7.06
CA THR A 434 2.44 -1.20 -7.42
C THR A 434 3.55 -2.13 -7.90
N LEU A 435 3.37 -3.41 -7.65
CA LEU A 435 4.25 -4.44 -8.19
C LEU A 435 4.11 -4.49 -9.72
N PRO A 436 5.22 -4.69 -10.46
CA PRO A 436 5.15 -4.86 -11.89
C PRO A 436 4.32 -6.10 -12.25
N GLU A 437 3.53 -6.00 -13.29
CA GLU A 437 2.84 -7.17 -13.85
C GLU A 437 3.86 -8.22 -14.29
N ALA A 438 3.52 -9.50 -14.12
CA ALA A 438 4.42 -10.65 -14.35
C ALA A 438 5.13 -10.67 -15.72
N HIS A 439 4.73 -9.81 -16.67
CA HIS A 439 5.29 -9.72 -18.01
C HIS A 439 5.89 -8.34 -18.36
N ARG A 440 5.87 -7.38 -17.44
CA ARG A 440 6.49 -6.07 -17.64
C ARG A 440 7.75 -5.97 -16.77
N PRO A 441 8.95 -5.97 -17.36
CA PRO A 441 10.16 -5.76 -16.58
C PRO A 441 10.04 -4.42 -15.85
N PRO A 442 10.52 -4.32 -14.58
CA PRO A 442 10.59 -3.05 -13.90
C PRO A 442 11.34 -2.05 -14.80
N ALA A 443 10.89 -0.81 -14.81
CA ALA A 443 11.64 0.26 -15.46
C ALA A 443 12.97 0.36 -14.72
N ALA A 444 13.98 -0.35 -15.21
CA ALA A 444 15.32 -0.27 -14.69
C ALA A 444 15.76 1.19 -14.79
N ALA A 445 16.40 1.69 -13.76
CA ALA A 445 17.16 2.92 -13.86
C ALA A 445 18.34 2.65 -14.83
N ASP A 446 18.07 2.76 -16.14
CA ASP A 446 19.04 2.46 -17.21
C ASP A 446 20.18 3.49 -17.29
N GLY A 447 20.26 4.40 -16.32
CA GLY A 447 21.24 5.47 -16.26
C GLY A 447 20.94 6.63 -17.22
N SER A 448 19.89 6.55 -18.04
CA SER A 448 19.52 7.58 -19.01
C SER A 448 19.11 8.91 -18.36
N ASN A 449 18.66 8.87 -17.10
CA ASN A 449 18.23 10.04 -16.35
C ASN A 449 19.23 10.40 -15.20
N ARG A 450 20.52 10.42 -15.53
CA ARG A 450 21.56 10.87 -14.59
C ARG A 450 21.57 12.38 -14.50
N VAL A 451 21.41 12.91 -13.30
CA VAL A 451 21.38 14.37 -13.01
C VAL A 451 22.54 14.85 -12.14
N LEU A 452 23.29 13.92 -11.54
CA LEU A 452 24.55 14.16 -10.82
C LEU A 452 25.54 13.04 -11.16
N SER A 453 26.85 13.33 -11.04
CA SER A 453 27.86 12.28 -11.08
C SER A 453 27.74 11.34 -9.87
N ALA A 454 28.21 10.12 -10.04
CA ALA A 454 28.24 9.13 -8.96
C ALA A 454 29.17 9.59 -7.83
N GLU A 455 30.25 10.25 -8.18
CA GLU A 455 31.27 10.79 -7.28
C GLU A 455 30.71 11.91 -6.40
N ALA A 456 29.99 12.89 -6.98
CA ALA A 456 29.35 13.97 -6.22
C ALA A 456 28.26 13.42 -5.28
N ALA A 457 27.43 12.48 -5.75
CA ALA A 457 26.44 11.81 -4.92
C ALA A 457 27.09 11.06 -3.74
N PHE A 458 28.20 10.35 -3.98
CA PHE A 458 28.93 9.64 -2.94
C PHE A 458 29.59 10.59 -1.93
N MET A 459 30.28 11.65 -2.38
CA MET A 459 30.93 12.62 -1.51
C MET A 459 29.94 13.28 -0.54
N VAL A 460 28.76 13.67 -1.02
CA VAL A 460 27.71 14.25 -0.17
C VAL A 460 27.16 13.22 0.82
N GLN A 461 26.90 11.98 0.40
CA GLN A 461 26.49 10.93 1.34
C GLN A 461 27.55 10.68 2.41
N SER A 462 28.82 10.66 2.03
CA SER A 462 29.94 10.50 2.99
C SER A 462 29.93 11.59 4.06
N ILE A 463 29.72 12.84 3.68
CA ILE A 463 29.58 13.95 4.64
C ILE A 463 28.37 13.71 5.55
N LEU A 464 27.20 13.35 4.97
CA LEU A 464 25.98 13.19 5.74
C LEU A 464 26.03 12.00 6.73
N LYS A 465 26.85 10.99 6.47
CA LYS A 465 27.09 9.87 7.41
C LYS A 465 27.81 10.32 8.69
N ASP A 466 28.64 11.35 8.60
CA ASP A 466 29.36 11.90 9.75
C ASP A 466 28.49 12.82 10.62
N ASN A 467 27.21 13.08 10.19
CA ASN A 467 26.30 13.88 10.99
C ASN A 467 25.94 13.14 12.30
N PRO A 468 26.22 13.72 13.48
CA PRO A 468 25.99 13.04 14.75
C PRO A 468 24.51 12.90 15.05
N ARG A 469 24.10 11.78 15.64
CA ARG A 469 22.72 11.58 16.10
C ARG A 469 22.36 12.58 17.19
N PRO A 470 21.09 13.09 17.21
CA PRO A 470 20.67 14.10 18.19
C PRO A 470 20.59 13.56 19.62
N ASP A 471 20.46 12.25 19.80
CA ASP A 471 20.44 11.56 21.10
C ASP A 471 21.84 11.25 21.65
N GLY A 472 22.90 11.62 20.93
CA GLY A 472 24.30 11.36 21.30
C GLY A 472 24.74 9.90 21.16
N LEU A 473 23.86 9.01 20.69
CA LEU A 473 24.23 7.62 20.42
C LEU A 473 25.13 7.53 19.17
N PRO A 474 26.00 6.51 19.09
CA PRO A 474 26.83 6.31 17.91
C PRO A 474 25.98 6.08 16.66
N ASN A 475 26.39 6.65 15.53
CA ASN A 475 25.83 6.33 14.22
C ASN A 475 26.39 4.96 13.76
N THR A 476 25.81 3.87 14.31
CA THR A 476 26.27 2.49 14.07
C THR A 476 25.94 2.00 12.68
N GLN A 477 26.58 0.90 12.27
CA GLN A 477 26.33 0.28 10.96
C GLN A 477 24.91 -0.34 10.84
N PRO A 478 24.25 -0.19 9.68
CA PRO A 478 24.65 0.71 8.60
C PRO A 478 24.54 2.18 9.03
N GLN A 479 25.59 2.97 8.73
CA GLN A 479 25.57 4.40 9.04
C GLN A 479 24.45 5.11 8.27
N VAL A 480 23.80 6.05 8.95
CA VAL A 480 22.70 6.85 8.37
C VAL A 480 23.28 8.14 7.80
N ALA A 481 23.09 8.36 6.51
CA ALA A 481 23.39 9.63 5.86
C ALA A 481 22.14 10.51 5.90
N TRP A 482 22.08 11.52 6.78
CA TRP A 482 20.85 12.24 7.06
C TRP A 482 21.00 13.75 7.13
N LYS A 483 19.88 14.46 6.89
CA LYS A 483 19.79 15.91 6.94
C LYS A 483 18.46 16.37 7.51
N THR A 484 18.49 17.44 8.30
CA THR A 484 17.29 18.13 8.78
C THR A 484 16.92 19.29 7.88
N GLY A 485 15.62 19.62 7.90
CA GLY A 485 15.06 20.86 7.40
C GLY A 485 14.19 21.50 8.47
N THR A 486 14.23 22.81 8.55
CA THR A 486 13.32 23.65 9.33
C THR A 486 12.84 24.76 8.42
N SER A 487 11.54 24.88 8.22
CA SER A 487 10.99 25.93 7.39
C SER A 487 11.06 27.29 8.09
N TRP A 488 11.02 28.35 7.29
CA TRP A 488 10.91 29.69 7.81
C TRP A 488 9.63 29.82 8.66
N ALA A 489 9.73 30.55 9.76
CA ALA A 489 8.65 30.72 10.75
C ALA A 489 8.24 29.40 11.47
N PHE A 490 9.08 28.36 11.49
CA PHE A 490 8.86 27.13 12.27
C PHE A 490 7.49 26.49 12.01
N ARG A 491 7.15 26.23 10.74
CA ARG A 491 5.91 25.55 10.33
C ARG A 491 6.12 24.08 10.05
N ASP A 492 7.32 23.73 9.57
CA ASP A 492 7.66 22.39 9.10
C ASP A 492 9.01 21.97 9.65
N ALA A 493 9.06 20.81 10.28
CA ALA A 493 10.28 20.15 10.70
C ALA A 493 10.47 18.86 9.89
N TRP A 494 11.65 18.74 9.26
CA TRP A 494 11.98 17.61 8.39
C TRP A 494 13.22 16.88 8.87
N THR A 495 13.26 15.58 8.63
CA THR A 495 14.47 14.76 8.62
C THR A 495 14.37 13.73 7.53
N ILE A 496 15.39 13.68 6.67
CA ILE A 496 15.45 12.76 5.54
C ILE A 496 16.85 12.15 5.50
N GLY A 497 16.92 10.86 5.20
CA GLY A 497 18.21 10.20 5.10
C GLY A 497 18.16 8.83 4.46
N LEU A 498 19.37 8.34 4.10
CA LEU A 498 19.58 6.98 3.61
C LEU A 498 20.00 6.10 4.78
N VAL A 499 19.36 4.95 4.93
CA VAL A 499 19.67 3.93 5.94
C VAL A 499 19.64 2.55 5.27
N GLY A 500 20.80 1.91 5.15
CA GLY A 500 20.89 0.65 4.38
C GLY A 500 20.35 0.82 2.97
N PRO A 501 19.38 -0.03 2.53
CA PRO A 501 18.79 0.06 1.19
C PRO A 501 17.68 1.11 1.07
N TYR A 502 17.37 1.82 2.16
CA TYR A 502 16.18 2.69 2.21
C TYR A 502 16.52 4.18 2.23
N VAL A 503 15.61 4.97 1.68
CA VAL A 503 15.39 6.37 2.03
C VAL A 503 14.21 6.44 2.98
N LEU A 504 14.42 7.08 4.12
CA LEU A 504 13.37 7.44 5.06
C LEU A 504 13.21 8.96 5.08
N ALA A 505 12.00 9.45 4.93
CA ALA A 505 11.62 10.83 5.15
C ALA A 505 10.62 10.93 6.28
N VAL A 506 10.79 11.92 7.14
CA VAL A 506 9.90 12.25 8.24
C VAL A 506 9.62 13.75 8.22
N TRP A 507 8.35 14.09 8.31
CA TRP A 507 7.87 15.45 8.55
C TRP A 507 7.09 15.49 9.86
N VAL A 508 7.26 16.57 10.62
CA VAL A 508 6.49 16.87 11.84
C VAL A 508 6.00 18.30 11.76
N GLY A 509 4.72 18.51 12.07
CA GLY A 509 4.10 19.83 12.00
C GLY A 509 2.60 19.78 12.24
N ASN A 510 1.90 20.82 11.81
CA ASN A 510 0.44 20.92 11.82
C ASN A 510 -0.08 21.18 10.41
N PHE A 511 -1.18 20.55 10.01
CA PHE A 511 -1.69 20.70 8.63
C PHE A 511 -2.25 22.09 8.35
N ASP A 512 -2.67 22.81 9.38
CA ASP A 512 -3.09 24.21 9.28
C ASP A 512 -1.94 25.19 8.97
N GLY A 513 -0.68 24.72 9.00
CA GLY A 513 0.51 25.52 8.75
C GLY A 513 0.78 26.57 9.83
N SER A 514 0.23 26.41 11.03
CA SER A 514 0.49 27.31 12.17
C SER A 514 1.97 27.29 12.56
N SER A 515 2.50 28.47 12.89
CA SER A 515 3.88 28.62 13.37
C SER A 515 4.00 28.08 14.80
N ASN A 516 5.02 27.25 15.04
CA ASN A 516 5.31 26.73 16.37
C ASN A 516 6.83 26.66 16.61
N PRO A 517 7.39 27.45 17.53
CA PRO A 517 8.84 27.49 17.81
C PRO A 517 9.46 26.14 18.16
N ALA A 518 8.66 25.17 18.60
CA ALA A 518 9.14 23.80 18.87
C ALA A 518 9.39 23.00 17.59
N LEU A 519 8.92 23.43 16.42
CA LEU A 519 9.12 22.74 15.15
C LEU A 519 10.51 23.02 14.57
N VAL A 520 11.53 22.47 15.21
CA VAL A 520 12.91 22.49 14.76
C VAL A 520 13.33 21.09 14.34
N GLY A 521 13.81 20.92 13.09
CA GLY A 521 14.09 19.62 12.50
C GLY A 521 14.91 18.69 13.37
N VAL A 522 16.01 19.20 13.96
CA VAL A 522 16.88 18.39 14.83
C VAL A 522 16.24 18.02 16.17
N GLN A 523 15.29 18.83 16.68
CA GLN A 523 14.67 18.63 17.98
C GLN A 523 13.37 17.80 17.89
N THR A 524 12.68 17.86 16.76
CA THR A 524 11.35 17.26 16.61
C THR A 524 11.31 16.16 15.55
N ALA A 525 11.78 16.40 14.35
CA ALA A 525 11.71 15.37 13.28
C ALA A 525 12.83 14.33 13.41
N ALA A 526 14.04 14.73 13.84
CA ALA A 526 15.16 13.79 13.94
C ALA A 526 14.96 12.73 15.05
N PRO A 527 14.45 13.02 16.24
CA PRO A 527 14.13 11.95 17.20
C PRO A 527 13.14 10.93 16.65
N LEU A 528 12.05 11.36 16.00
CA LEU A 528 11.09 10.46 15.37
C LEU A 528 11.75 9.63 14.26
N PHE A 529 12.57 10.26 13.41
CA PHE A 529 13.32 9.58 12.37
C PHE A 529 14.18 8.45 12.94
N PHE A 530 14.95 8.72 14.00
CA PHE A 530 15.82 7.71 14.61
C PHE A 530 15.06 6.64 15.38
N HIS A 531 13.89 6.93 15.96
CA HIS A 531 13.00 5.89 16.51
C HIS A 531 12.57 4.89 15.43
N ILE A 532 12.25 5.38 14.23
CA ILE A 532 11.90 4.51 13.09
C ILE A 532 13.14 3.71 12.65
N VAL A 533 14.31 4.36 12.50
CA VAL A 533 15.58 3.68 12.11
C VAL A 533 15.92 2.55 13.10
N ASP A 534 15.82 2.80 14.39
CA ASP A 534 16.11 1.80 15.41
C ASP A 534 15.07 0.67 15.37
N GLY A 535 13.80 0.98 15.12
CA GLY A 535 12.75 -0.02 14.87
C GLY A 535 13.03 -0.89 13.63
N LEU A 536 13.48 -0.28 12.54
CA LEU A 536 13.87 -1.01 11.32
C LEU A 536 15.05 -1.94 11.57
N ARG A 537 16.06 -1.48 12.32
CA ARG A 537 17.22 -2.31 12.71
C ARG A 537 16.80 -3.50 13.59
N ALA A 538 15.88 -3.29 14.50
CA ALA A 538 15.40 -4.35 15.40
C ALA A 538 14.52 -5.39 14.67
N SER A 539 13.82 -4.99 13.60
CA SER A 539 12.92 -5.87 12.85
C SER A 539 13.61 -6.68 11.75
N SER A 540 14.79 -6.27 11.32
CA SER A 540 15.56 -6.90 10.23
C SER A 540 16.83 -7.53 10.79
N ALA A 541 17.11 -8.77 10.43
CA ALA A 541 18.38 -9.43 10.77
C ALA A 541 19.55 -8.77 9.99
N GLY A 542 19.92 -7.55 10.40
CA GLY A 542 20.95 -6.73 9.77
C GLY A 542 20.47 -6.05 8.49
N LEU A 543 20.25 -4.74 8.55
CA LEU A 543 20.13 -3.94 7.33
C LEU A 543 21.49 -3.98 6.61
N PRO A 544 21.53 -4.28 5.30
CA PRO A 544 22.76 -4.19 4.55
C PRO A 544 23.31 -2.75 4.54
N ASP A 545 24.61 -2.61 4.37
CA ASP A 545 25.24 -1.29 4.24
C ASP A 545 24.66 -0.52 3.03
N GLY A 546 24.75 0.80 3.10
CA GLY A 546 24.34 1.69 2.00
C GLY A 546 25.19 1.49 0.73
N PRO A 547 24.99 2.34 -0.29
CA PRO A 547 25.70 2.19 -1.57
C PRO A 547 27.22 2.24 -1.39
N ASP A 548 27.90 1.32 -2.09
CA ASP A 548 29.38 1.30 -2.13
C ASP A 548 29.93 2.56 -2.82
N ALA A 549 31.21 2.87 -2.51
CA ALA A 549 31.93 3.92 -3.22
C ALA A 549 31.89 3.63 -4.74
N PRO A 550 31.80 4.66 -5.60
CA PRO A 550 32.02 4.49 -7.03
C PRO A 550 33.44 3.98 -7.25
N PRO A 551 33.66 3.18 -8.30
CA PRO A 551 34.96 2.64 -8.63
C PRO A 551 36.01 3.71 -8.93
#